data_4973f9982cd2e040d2a9b8120ed6284f
#
_entry.id   4973f9982cd2e040d2a9b8120ed6284f
#
_cell.length_a   1.000
_cell.length_b   1.000
_cell.length_c   1.000
_cell.angle_alpha   90.00
_cell.angle_beta   90.00
_cell.angle_gamma   90.00
#
_symmetry.space_group_name_H-M   'P 1'
#
loop_
_entity.id
_entity.type
_entity.pdbx_description
1 polymer ?
#
loop_
_entity_poly.entity_id
_entity_poly.type
_entity_poly.pdbx_seq_one_letter_code
_entity_poly.pdbx_strand_id
1 'polypeptide(L)'
;MLTFEQLINPMTLDDFYEIYHRKRWCVIPANNFRKDLFSKTLTWEQFSEYINNDRAVSGLQAILPNGEKLCMEKGNLYKTRKPNWSKEFYYEKRYLHNIWKRNGSIILTKASQITKEMSDIAGAIESHFGGAADAHFYCSRDAGGRSFDAHADLDDNFLVHAHGSVRWIVNNTLENKQGDTTEFTLSVGDLLYIPKELKHQAFAESKRMSISVPLAEGLGLKPLDRNYYDFS
;
A
#
# COMPACT_ATOMS: atom_id res chain seq x y z
N MET A 1 -4.82 -20.99 -4.52
CA MET A 1 -4.71 -19.60 -5.03
C MET A 1 -5.70 -18.76 -4.24
N LEU A 2 -5.33 -17.60 -3.75
CA LEU A 2 -6.23 -16.68 -3.03
C LEU A 2 -7.27 -16.12 -4.00
N THR A 3 -8.56 -16.08 -3.59
CA THR A 3 -9.62 -15.43 -4.36
C THR A 3 -10.04 -14.12 -3.70
N PHE A 4 -10.69 -13.23 -4.47
CA PHE A 4 -11.18 -11.96 -3.93
C PHE A 4 -12.26 -12.18 -2.86
N GLU A 5 -13.14 -13.18 -3.04
CA GLU A 5 -14.15 -13.57 -2.04
C GLU A 5 -13.53 -13.98 -0.71
N GLN A 6 -12.42 -14.72 -0.75
CA GLN A 6 -11.68 -15.07 0.47
C GLN A 6 -11.07 -13.83 1.13
N LEU A 7 -10.60 -12.88 0.31
CA LEU A 7 -10.01 -11.63 0.79
C LEU A 7 -11.03 -10.75 1.51
N ILE A 8 -12.26 -10.65 1.00
CA ILE A 8 -13.32 -9.80 1.59
C ILE A 8 -14.19 -10.50 2.64
N ASN A 9 -14.05 -11.82 2.84
CA ASN A 9 -14.84 -12.55 3.84
C ASN A 9 -14.72 -11.90 5.25
N PRO A 10 -15.84 -11.66 6.00
CA PRO A 10 -17.18 -12.24 5.83
C PRO A 10 -18.15 -11.46 4.92
N MET A 11 -17.71 -10.36 4.29
CA MET A 11 -18.53 -9.65 3.32
C MET A 11 -18.77 -10.52 2.09
N THR A 12 -19.99 -10.52 1.56
CA THR A 12 -20.32 -11.22 0.31
C THR A 12 -19.92 -10.35 -0.90
N LEU A 13 -19.82 -10.98 -2.07
CA LEU A 13 -19.58 -10.24 -3.32
C LEU A 13 -20.72 -9.26 -3.62
N ASP A 14 -21.96 -9.66 -3.39
CA ASP A 14 -23.13 -8.82 -3.65
C ASP A 14 -23.12 -7.58 -2.76
N ASP A 15 -22.82 -7.73 -1.46
CA ASP A 15 -22.68 -6.59 -0.53
C ASP A 15 -21.52 -5.66 -0.95
N PHE A 16 -20.39 -6.25 -1.37
CA PHE A 16 -19.25 -5.48 -1.84
C PHE A 16 -19.59 -4.70 -3.13
N TYR A 17 -20.24 -5.34 -4.10
CA TYR A 17 -20.61 -4.68 -5.34
C TYR A 17 -21.66 -3.56 -5.15
N GLU A 18 -22.54 -3.69 -4.18
CA GLU A 18 -23.44 -2.59 -3.82
C GLU A 18 -22.65 -1.34 -3.35
N ILE A 19 -21.63 -1.53 -2.54
CA ILE A 19 -20.72 -0.47 -2.07
C ILE A 19 -19.90 0.08 -3.24
N TYR A 20 -19.32 -0.80 -4.05
CA TYR A 20 -18.47 -0.47 -5.19
C TYR A 20 -19.23 0.38 -6.24
N HIS A 21 -20.41 -0.04 -6.64
CA HIS A 21 -21.22 0.69 -7.63
C HIS A 21 -21.73 2.03 -7.10
N ARG A 22 -21.96 2.15 -5.80
CA ARG A 22 -22.34 3.42 -5.15
C ARG A 22 -21.16 4.33 -4.88
N LYS A 23 -19.94 3.93 -5.22
CA LYS A 23 -18.71 4.68 -4.96
C LYS A 23 -18.57 5.06 -3.48
N ARG A 24 -18.84 4.11 -2.59
CA ARG A 24 -18.68 4.27 -1.14
C ARG A 24 -17.47 3.53 -0.66
N TRP A 25 -16.87 4.00 0.40
CA TRP A 25 -15.81 3.28 1.12
C TRP A 25 -16.43 2.28 2.11
N CYS A 26 -15.65 1.25 2.47
CA CYS A 26 -16.03 0.33 3.55
C CYS A 26 -14.80 -0.24 4.25
N VAL A 27 -14.97 -0.55 5.54
CA VAL A 27 -14.04 -1.37 6.31
C VAL A 27 -14.59 -2.77 6.42
N ILE A 28 -13.78 -3.76 6.05
CA ILE A 28 -14.07 -5.17 6.26
C ILE A 28 -13.28 -5.61 7.49
N PRO A 29 -13.96 -5.87 8.64
CA PRO A 29 -13.29 -6.15 9.91
C PRO A 29 -12.40 -7.40 9.84
N ALA A 30 -11.32 -7.38 10.58
CA ALA A 30 -10.35 -8.46 10.64
C ALA A 30 -10.97 -9.82 10.98
N ASN A 31 -10.45 -10.86 10.36
CA ASN A 31 -10.67 -12.25 10.76
C ASN A 31 -9.32 -12.96 10.92
N ASN A 32 -9.31 -14.19 11.46
CA ASN A 32 -8.08 -14.92 11.72
C ASN A 32 -7.29 -15.21 10.44
N PHE A 33 -7.96 -15.49 9.34
CA PHE A 33 -7.32 -15.72 8.04
C PHE A 33 -6.57 -14.47 7.55
N ARG A 34 -7.22 -13.29 7.55
CA ARG A 34 -6.56 -12.06 7.11
C ARG A 34 -5.48 -11.59 8.07
N LYS A 35 -5.66 -11.78 9.40
CA LYS A 35 -4.59 -11.47 10.37
C LYS A 35 -3.32 -12.24 10.05
N ASP A 36 -3.46 -13.54 9.80
CA ASP A 36 -2.32 -14.39 9.44
C ASP A 36 -1.73 -14.00 8.08
N LEU A 37 -2.57 -13.84 7.05
CA LEU A 37 -2.13 -13.47 5.70
C LEU A 37 -1.43 -12.12 5.67
N PHE A 38 -2.03 -11.08 6.25
CA PHE A 38 -1.53 -9.71 6.16
C PHE A 38 -0.23 -9.51 6.95
N SER A 39 -0.09 -10.18 8.11
CA SER A 39 1.14 -10.12 8.89
C SER A 39 2.36 -10.73 8.18
N LYS A 40 2.13 -11.55 7.15
CA LYS A 40 3.17 -12.20 6.35
C LYS A 40 3.51 -11.45 5.04
N THR A 41 2.77 -10.41 4.70
CA THR A 41 3.02 -9.64 3.45
C THR A 41 4.39 -9.00 3.43
N LEU A 42 4.88 -8.54 4.58
CA LEU A 42 6.23 -8.08 4.82
C LEU A 42 6.49 -8.00 6.32
N THR A 43 7.43 -8.78 6.83
CA THR A 43 7.82 -8.68 8.24
C THR A 43 8.79 -7.52 8.46
N TRP A 44 8.95 -7.06 9.72
CA TRP A 44 9.92 -6.02 10.06
C TRP A 44 11.37 -6.45 9.80
N GLU A 45 11.65 -7.73 9.89
CA GLU A 45 12.95 -8.31 9.57
C GLU A 45 13.23 -8.24 8.08
N GLN A 46 12.31 -8.71 7.25
CA GLN A 46 12.39 -8.60 5.78
C GLN A 46 12.48 -7.14 5.31
N PHE A 47 11.70 -6.23 5.95
CA PHE A 47 11.80 -4.81 5.68
C PHE A 47 13.20 -4.28 5.99
N SER A 48 13.77 -4.64 7.14
CA SER A 48 15.14 -4.24 7.52
C SER A 48 16.18 -4.78 6.55
N GLU A 49 16.07 -6.04 6.16
CA GLU A 49 16.95 -6.64 5.14
C GLU A 49 16.84 -5.93 3.81
N TYR A 50 15.61 -5.66 3.36
CA TYR A 50 15.34 -5.00 2.10
C TYR A 50 15.96 -3.60 2.04
N ILE A 51 15.76 -2.75 3.05
CA ILE A 51 16.34 -1.40 3.10
C ILE A 51 17.84 -1.38 3.39
N ASN A 52 18.43 -2.47 3.87
CA ASN A 52 19.87 -2.61 4.06
C ASN A 52 20.60 -3.28 2.89
N ASN A 53 19.86 -3.76 1.91
CA ASN A 53 20.46 -4.32 0.70
C ASN A 53 21.07 -3.19 -0.16
N ASP A 54 22.26 -3.44 -0.73
CA ASP A 54 22.96 -2.45 -1.57
C ASP A 54 22.42 -2.34 -2.99
N ARG A 55 21.45 -3.17 -3.35
CA ARG A 55 20.86 -3.13 -4.68
C ARG A 55 19.97 -1.90 -4.82
N ALA A 56 19.99 -1.30 -6.00
CA ALA A 56 19.13 -0.19 -6.34
C ALA A 56 17.66 -0.59 -6.22
N VAL A 57 16.91 0.15 -5.41
CA VAL A 57 15.48 -0.04 -5.21
C VAL A 57 14.76 1.07 -5.93
N SER A 58 14.33 0.83 -7.15
CA SER A 58 13.68 1.84 -7.99
C SER A 58 12.37 2.39 -7.42
N GLY A 59 11.77 1.67 -6.48
CA GLY A 59 10.50 2.03 -5.86
C GLY A 59 10.63 2.62 -4.46
N LEU A 60 11.82 2.93 -3.95
CA LEU A 60 11.97 3.49 -2.61
C LEU A 60 11.68 4.99 -2.60
N GLN A 61 10.84 5.41 -1.68
CA GLN A 61 10.50 6.80 -1.40
C GLN A 61 10.50 7.03 0.11
N ALA A 62 10.51 8.29 0.52
CA ALA A 62 10.38 8.66 1.93
C ALA A 62 9.56 9.94 2.08
N ILE A 63 8.89 10.06 3.23
CA ILE A 63 8.23 11.30 3.65
C ILE A 63 8.98 11.80 4.88
N LEU A 64 9.50 13.00 4.79
CA LEU A 64 10.18 13.66 5.90
C LEU A 64 9.18 14.07 7.00
N PRO A 65 9.63 14.31 8.24
CA PRO A 65 8.76 14.80 9.31
C PRO A 65 8.01 16.09 8.98
N ASN A 66 8.54 16.93 8.09
CA ASN A 66 7.89 18.15 7.60
C ASN A 66 6.85 17.89 6.49
N GLY A 67 6.66 16.65 6.06
CA GLY A 67 5.73 16.26 4.98
C GLY A 67 6.34 16.29 3.58
N GLU A 68 7.59 16.69 3.43
CA GLU A 68 8.25 16.67 2.12
C GLU A 68 8.46 15.22 1.64
N LYS A 69 8.03 14.95 0.41
CA LYS A 69 8.23 13.65 -0.24
C LYS A 69 9.58 13.64 -0.95
N LEU A 70 10.38 12.64 -0.65
CA LEU A 70 11.63 12.33 -1.34
C LEU A 70 11.45 11.10 -2.22
N CYS A 71 11.87 11.20 -3.47
CA CYS A 71 11.82 10.12 -4.44
C CYS A 71 13.05 10.18 -5.36
N MET A 72 13.23 9.18 -6.21
CA MET A 72 14.36 9.09 -7.11
C MET A 72 14.50 10.32 -8.03
N GLU A 73 13.38 10.84 -8.51
CA GLU A 73 13.34 11.97 -9.44
C GLU A 73 13.86 13.26 -8.81
N LYS A 74 13.75 13.41 -7.50
CA LYS A 74 14.27 14.59 -6.76
C LYS A 74 15.76 14.48 -6.40
N GLY A 75 16.41 13.34 -6.69
CA GLY A 75 17.85 13.16 -6.55
C GLY A 75 18.42 13.12 -5.12
N ASN A 76 17.59 13.34 -4.10
CA ASN A 76 18.06 13.52 -2.72
C ASN A 76 18.22 12.19 -1.94
N LEU A 77 17.52 11.14 -2.37
CA LEU A 77 17.50 9.85 -1.69
C LEU A 77 18.53 8.88 -2.26
N TYR A 78 19.00 9.13 -3.46
CA TYR A 78 19.83 8.24 -4.24
C TYR A 78 21.18 8.85 -4.58
N LYS A 79 22.21 8.00 -4.55
CA LYS A 79 23.53 8.30 -5.11
C LYS A 79 23.80 7.44 -6.32
N THR A 80 24.59 7.94 -7.24
CA THR A 80 25.11 7.16 -8.37
C THR A 80 26.40 6.49 -7.95
N ARG A 81 26.47 5.15 -8.00
CA ARG A 81 27.76 4.46 -8.09
C ARG A 81 28.35 4.81 -9.45
N LYS A 82 29.55 5.35 -9.46
CA LYS A 82 30.37 5.47 -10.68
C LYS A 82 31.16 4.18 -10.87
N PRO A 83 30.70 3.29 -11.71
CA PRO A 83 31.60 2.64 -12.65
C PRO A 83 31.29 3.17 -14.04
N ASN A 84 32.27 3.14 -14.91
CA ASN A 84 32.26 3.73 -16.25
C ASN A 84 31.19 3.17 -17.20
N TRP A 85 30.33 2.24 -16.79
CA TRP A 85 29.51 1.39 -17.68
C TRP A 85 28.01 1.42 -17.41
N SER A 86 27.56 1.74 -16.20
CA SER A 86 26.14 1.86 -15.90
C SER A 86 25.90 2.92 -14.83
N LYS A 87 24.83 3.71 -15.01
CA LYS A 87 24.32 4.59 -13.96
C LYS A 87 23.48 3.75 -13.02
N GLU A 88 24.11 3.03 -12.10
CA GLU A 88 23.40 2.37 -11.02
C GLU A 88 23.08 3.40 -9.93
N PHE A 89 21.80 3.54 -9.62
CA PHE A 89 21.34 4.34 -8.51
C PHE A 89 21.25 3.43 -7.28
N TYR A 90 21.76 3.90 -6.16
CA TYR A 90 21.55 3.30 -4.86
C TYR A 90 21.16 4.39 -3.87
N TYR A 91 20.31 4.03 -2.89
CA TYR A 91 19.92 5.01 -1.88
C TYR A 91 21.01 5.15 -0.80
N GLU A 92 21.08 6.36 -0.23
CA GLU A 92 21.99 6.66 0.86
C GLU A 92 21.43 6.11 2.19
N LYS A 93 21.91 4.95 2.62
CA LYS A 93 21.43 4.25 3.83
C LYS A 93 21.44 5.11 5.08
N ARG A 94 22.49 5.91 5.28
CA ARG A 94 22.60 6.79 6.46
C ARG A 94 21.49 7.86 6.44
N TYR A 95 21.18 8.38 5.27
CA TYR A 95 20.13 9.37 5.11
C TYR A 95 18.75 8.77 5.38
N LEU A 96 18.48 7.62 4.79
CA LEU A 96 17.25 6.86 5.02
C LEU A 96 17.07 6.51 6.51
N HIS A 97 18.15 6.06 7.16
CA HIS A 97 18.14 5.77 8.59
C HIS A 97 17.86 7.02 9.46
N ASN A 98 18.39 8.18 9.07
CA ASN A 98 18.10 9.44 9.76
C ASN A 98 16.63 9.87 9.58
N ILE A 99 16.04 9.69 8.40
CA ILE A 99 14.61 9.92 8.17
C ILE A 99 13.79 9.04 9.10
N TRP A 100 14.10 7.74 9.14
CA TRP A 100 13.45 6.77 10.02
C TRP A 100 13.55 7.12 11.50
N LYS A 101 14.76 7.49 11.96
CA LYS A 101 14.99 7.92 13.35
C LYS A 101 14.22 9.17 13.74
N ARG A 102 13.99 10.08 12.82
CA ARG A 102 13.25 11.32 13.00
C ARG A 102 11.75 11.17 12.80
N ASN A 103 11.26 9.92 12.78
CA ASN A 103 9.86 9.58 12.57
C ASN A 103 9.30 9.98 11.19
N GLY A 104 10.14 10.04 10.17
CA GLY A 104 9.69 10.03 8.79
C GLY A 104 9.20 8.65 8.37
N SER A 105 8.42 8.58 7.30
CA SER A 105 7.93 7.32 6.75
C SER A 105 8.77 6.88 5.56
N ILE A 106 8.96 5.57 5.43
CA ILE A 106 9.58 4.94 4.27
C ILE A 106 8.48 4.27 3.46
N ILE A 107 8.51 4.48 2.14
CA ILE A 107 7.53 3.93 1.21
C ILE A 107 8.27 3.01 0.24
N LEU A 108 7.79 1.77 0.11
CA LEU A 108 8.22 0.84 -0.94
C LEU A 108 7.12 0.79 -1.98
N THR A 109 7.39 1.23 -3.20
CA THR A 109 6.45 1.14 -4.33
C THR A 109 6.87 -0.01 -5.26
N LYS A 110 5.96 -0.45 -6.12
CA LYS A 110 6.18 -1.60 -7.01
C LYS A 110 6.55 -2.87 -6.22
N ALA A 111 5.82 -3.10 -5.15
CA ALA A 111 6.17 -4.05 -4.12
C ALA A 111 5.28 -5.30 -4.10
N SER A 112 4.41 -5.49 -5.09
CA SER A 112 3.52 -6.66 -5.21
C SER A 112 4.29 -8.00 -5.31
N GLN A 113 5.55 -7.96 -5.71
CA GLN A 113 6.41 -9.14 -5.88
C GLN A 113 7.38 -9.39 -4.71
N ILE A 114 7.32 -8.60 -3.63
CA ILE A 114 8.27 -8.73 -2.50
C ILE A 114 8.09 -10.07 -1.78
N THR A 115 6.85 -10.48 -1.56
CA THR A 115 6.53 -11.77 -0.94
C THR A 115 5.44 -12.47 -1.73
N LYS A 116 5.32 -13.79 -1.52
CA LYS A 116 4.25 -14.59 -2.12
C LYS A 116 2.87 -14.11 -1.65
N GLU A 117 2.73 -13.82 -0.37
CA GLU A 117 1.48 -13.36 0.23
C GLU A 117 1.02 -12.04 -0.40
N MET A 118 1.95 -11.12 -0.65
CA MET A 118 1.61 -9.85 -1.31
C MET A 118 1.24 -10.06 -2.77
N SER A 119 1.96 -10.93 -3.47
CA SER A 119 1.64 -11.31 -4.85
C SER A 119 0.27 -11.99 -4.95
N ASP A 120 -0.08 -12.84 -3.98
CA ASP A 120 -1.38 -13.49 -3.94
C ASP A 120 -2.52 -12.48 -3.71
N ILE A 121 -2.33 -11.48 -2.84
CA ILE A 121 -3.32 -10.42 -2.58
C ILE A 121 -3.54 -9.56 -3.84
N ALA A 122 -2.46 -9.01 -4.41
CA ALA A 122 -2.55 -8.21 -5.62
C ALA A 122 -3.21 -9.01 -6.75
N GLY A 123 -2.78 -10.24 -6.92
CA GLY A 123 -3.33 -11.11 -7.95
C GLY A 123 -4.78 -11.57 -7.74
N ALA A 124 -5.27 -11.65 -6.50
CA ALA A 124 -6.69 -11.91 -6.24
C ALA A 124 -7.54 -10.70 -6.69
N ILE A 125 -7.06 -9.47 -6.46
CA ILE A 125 -7.71 -8.24 -6.91
C ILE A 125 -7.68 -8.14 -8.44
N GLU A 126 -6.52 -8.30 -9.06
CA GLU A 126 -6.36 -8.27 -10.53
C GLU A 126 -7.26 -9.27 -11.24
N SER A 127 -7.24 -10.52 -10.77
CA SER A 127 -8.01 -11.61 -11.39
C SER A 127 -9.51 -11.38 -11.30
N HIS A 128 -9.97 -10.69 -10.26
CA HIS A 128 -11.38 -10.41 -10.04
C HIS A 128 -11.89 -9.23 -10.88
N PHE A 129 -11.11 -8.15 -10.96
CA PHE A 129 -11.53 -6.90 -11.63
C PHE A 129 -11.02 -6.77 -13.06
N GLY A 130 -10.05 -7.57 -13.48
CA GLY A 130 -9.47 -7.49 -14.83
C GLY A 130 -8.58 -6.27 -15.05
N GLY A 131 -8.13 -5.61 -13.97
CA GLY A 131 -7.20 -4.49 -14.00
C GLY A 131 -5.77 -4.89 -13.64
N ALA A 132 -4.90 -3.92 -13.41
CA ALA A 132 -3.57 -4.10 -12.88
C ALA A 132 -3.50 -3.58 -11.44
N ALA A 133 -2.98 -4.38 -10.52
CA ALA A 133 -2.79 -3.98 -9.13
C ALA A 133 -1.31 -4.04 -8.76
N ASP A 134 -0.84 -3.04 -8.02
CA ASP A 134 0.49 -3.03 -7.44
C ASP A 134 0.39 -2.82 -5.93
N ALA A 135 1.50 -2.95 -5.22
CA ALA A 135 1.53 -2.74 -3.77
C ALA A 135 2.48 -1.60 -3.41
N HIS A 136 2.00 -0.73 -2.51
CA HIS A 136 2.79 0.33 -1.92
C HIS A 136 2.81 0.17 -0.40
N PHE A 137 3.96 -0.15 0.18
CA PHE A 137 4.11 -0.27 1.63
C PHE A 137 4.45 1.07 2.24
N TYR A 138 3.71 1.46 3.24
CA TYR A 138 3.92 2.67 4.05
C TYR A 138 4.38 2.26 5.44
N CYS A 139 5.66 2.47 5.73
CA CYS A 139 6.28 2.07 6.98
C CYS A 139 6.62 3.29 7.84
N SER A 140 6.14 3.31 9.08
CA SER A 140 6.47 4.34 10.08
C SER A 140 6.99 3.70 11.35
N ARG A 141 7.95 4.37 12.01
CA ARG A 141 8.61 3.84 13.21
C ARG A 141 7.73 3.91 14.46
N ASP A 142 7.03 5.01 14.64
CA ASP A 142 6.28 5.32 15.86
C ASP A 142 4.96 6.02 15.53
N ALA A 143 4.14 6.26 16.54
CA ALA A 143 2.98 7.13 16.45
C ALA A 143 3.37 8.52 15.92
N GLY A 144 2.49 9.14 15.15
CA GLY A 144 2.75 10.44 14.50
C GLY A 144 3.71 10.36 13.32
N GLY A 145 4.12 9.15 12.89
CA GLY A 145 4.86 8.97 11.64
C GLY A 145 4.12 9.62 10.47
N ARG A 146 4.82 10.50 9.76
CA ARG A 146 4.21 11.34 8.72
C ARG A 146 3.65 10.50 7.59
N SER A 147 2.42 10.81 7.18
CA SER A 147 1.78 10.32 5.96
C SER A 147 1.55 11.49 4.99
N PHE A 148 0.88 11.22 3.87
CA PHE A 148 0.46 12.28 2.97
C PHE A 148 -0.59 13.17 3.64
N ASP A 149 -0.67 14.42 3.18
CA ASP A 149 -1.81 15.29 3.49
C ASP A 149 -3.09 14.70 2.86
N ALA A 150 -4.23 15.24 3.25
CA ALA A 150 -5.51 14.78 2.72
C ALA A 150 -5.53 14.91 1.19
N HIS A 151 -5.74 13.78 0.51
CA HIS A 151 -5.72 13.65 -0.95
C HIS A 151 -6.76 12.66 -1.43
N ALA A 152 -6.95 12.58 -2.73
CA ALA A 152 -7.75 11.57 -3.39
C ALA A 152 -6.88 10.87 -4.44
N ASP A 153 -7.02 9.55 -4.53
CA ASP A 153 -6.30 8.74 -5.52
C ASP A 153 -7.05 8.71 -6.86
N LEU A 154 -6.33 8.43 -7.93
CA LEU A 154 -6.91 8.29 -9.27
C LEU A 154 -7.46 6.89 -9.52
N ASP A 155 -7.07 5.92 -8.69
CA ASP A 155 -7.45 4.52 -8.77
C ASP A 155 -8.27 4.11 -7.55
N ASP A 156 -9.12 3.09 -7.69
CA ASP A 156 -9.75 2.39 -6.58
C ASP A 156 -8.66 1.75 -5.72
N ASN A 157 -8.79 1.81 -4.39
CA ASN A 157 -7.69 1.42 -3.51
C ASN A 157 -8.14 0.43 -2.44
N PHE A 158 -7.41 -0.68 -2.33
CA PHE A 158 -7.55 -1.67 -1.28
C PHE A 158 -6.42 -1.50 -0.27
N LEU A 159 -6.76 -1.15 0.96
CA LEU A 159 -5.80 -0.85 2.00
C LEU A 159 -5.73 -2.00 2.99
N VAL A 160 -4.64 -2.73 2.92
CA VAL A 160 -4.31 -3.88 3.76
C VAL A 160 -3.53 -3.40 4.98
N HIS A 161 -3.98 -3.76 6.19
CA HIS A 161 -3.26 -3.36 7.39
C HIS A 161 -2.49 -4.55 8.00
N ALA A 162 -1.15 -4.50 7.84
CA ALA A 162 -0.26 -5.60 8.18
C ALA A 162 0.30 -5.53 9.61
N HIS A 163 0.70 -4.34 10.09
CA HIS A 163 1.29 -4.16 11.42
C HIS A 163 0.90 -2.83 12.04
N GLY A 164 0.66 -2.85 13.36
CA GLY A 164 0.36 -1.67 14.17
C GLY A 164 -1.08 -1.19 14.03
N SER A 165 -1.29 0.12 14.15
CA SER A 165 -2.59 0.78 14.02
C SER A 165 -2.47 2.10 13.25
N VAL A 166 -3.51 2.44 12.50
CA VAL A 166 -3.61 3.64 11.69
C VAL A 166 -5.00 4.23 11.81
N ARG A 167 -5.05 5.48 12.18
CA ARG A 167 -6.27 6.28 12.17
C ARG A 167 -6.48 6.87 10.78
N TRP A 168 -7.69 6.70 10.27
CA TRP A 168 -8.13 7.20 8.98
C TRP A 168 -9.20 8.26 9.13
N ILE A 169 -9.15 9.27 8.29
CA ILE A 169 -10.23 10.21 8.05
C ILE A 169 -10.59 10.08 6.58
N VAL A 170 -11.84 9.70 6.28
CA VAL A 170 -12.35 9.47 4.92
C VAL A 170 -13.60 10.31 4.71
N ASN A 171 -13.69 11.00 3.58
CA ASN A 171 -14.91 11.68 3.18
C ASN A 171 -16.04 10.66 2.91
N ASN A 172 -17.28 11.04 3.20
CA ASN A 172 -18.43 10.14 3.04
C ASN A 172 -18.95 10.09 1.61
N THR A 173 -18.67 11.13 0.82
CA THR A 173 -19.15 11.27 -0.57
C THR A 173 -18.06 11.83 -1.47
N LEU A 174 -18.15 11.57 -2.77
CA LEU A 174 -17.25 12.10 -3.80
C LEU A 174 -17.30 13.63 -3.95
N GLU A 175 -18.29 14.30 -3.38
CA GLU A 175 -18.32 15.76 -3.34
C GLU A 175 -17.21 16.34 -2.44
N ASN A 176 -16.62 15.50 -1.60
CA ASN A 176 -15.49 15.82 -0.73
C ASN A 176 -15.72 17.10 0.11
N LYS A 177 -16.95 17.29 0.59
CA LYS A 177 -17.32 18.45 1.40
C LYS A 177 -16.52 18.48 2.68
N GLN A 178 -16.07 19.66 3.05
CA GLN A 178 -15.37 19.87 4.32
C GLN A 178 -16.30 19.52 5.50
N GLY A 179 -15.82 18.67 6.42
CA GLY A 179 -16.56 18.24 7.59
C GLY A 179 -17.50 17.06 7.37
N ASP A 180 -17.74 16.63 6.11
CA ASP A 180 -18.47 15.39 5.80
C ASP A 180 -17.50 14.21 5.77
N THR A 181 -16.97 13.85 6.93
CA THR A 181 -15.95 12.81 7.09
C THR A 181 -16.33 11.82 8.17
N THR A 182 -15.82 10.61 8.03
CA THR A 182 -15.83 9.61 9.10
C THR A 182 -14.41 9.31 9.53
N GLU A 183 -14.21 9.19 10.84
CA GLU A 183 -12.93 8.84 11.44
C GLU A 183 -13.02 7.45 12.08
N PHE A 184 -11.99 6.62 11.83
CA PHE A 184 -11.88 5.27 12.40
C PHE A 184 -10.42 4.82 12.43
N THR A 185 -10.15 3.77 13.22
CA THR A 185 -8.81 3.16 13.30
C THR A 185 -8.82 1.76 12.70
N LEU A 186 -7.86 1.48 11.84
CA LEU A 186 -7.59 0.12 11.34
C LEU A 186 -6.56 -0.58 12.22
N SER A 187 -6.81 -1.87 12.41
CA SER A 187 -5.96 -2.82 13.11
C SER A 187 -5.51 -3.95 12.18
N VAL A 188 -4.54 -4.75 12.62
CA VAL A 188 -4.01 -5.86 11.83
C VAL A 188 -5.12 -6.81 11.36
N GLY A 189 -5.19 -7.04 10.06
CA GLY A 189 -6.19 -7.90 9.42
C GLY A 189 -7.42 -7.17 8.91
N ASP A 190 -7.60 -5.88 9.23
CA ASP A 190 -8.63 -5.06 8.60
C ASP A 190 -8.28 -4.78 7.14
N LEU A 191 -9.31 -4.76 6.29
CA LEU A 191 -9.23 -4.36 4.90
C LEU A 191 -10.14 -3.15 4.69
N LEU A 192 -9.58 -2.06 4.17
CA LEU A 192 -10.34 -0.86 3.81
C LEU A 192 -10.37 -0.71 2.30
N TYR A 193 -11.57 -0.57 1.74
CA TYR A 193 -11.77 -0.17 0.35
C TYR A 193 -12.10 1.32 0.29
N ILE A 194 -11.38 2.07 -0.57
CA ILE A 194 -11.66 3.48 -0.88
C ILE A 194 -11.81 3.61 -2.40
N PRO A 195 -12.95 4.10 -2.90
CA PRO A 195 -13.12 4.36 -4.33
C PRO A 195 -12.21 5.51 -4.78
N LYS A 196 -11.83 5.48 -6.05
CA LYS A 196 -11.11 6.59 -6.68
C LYS A 196 -11.82 7.94 -6.45
N GLU A 197 -11.04 9.01 -6.42
CA GLU A 197 -11.49 10.39 -6.24
C GLU A 197 -12.08 10.72 -4.86
N LEU A 198 -12.17 9.75 -3.94
CA LEU A 198 -12.65 9.99 -2.59
C LEU A 198 -11.51 10.46 -1.69
N LYS A 199 -11.67 11.66 -1.11
CA LYS A 199 -10.64 12.27 -0.27
C LYS A 199 -10.46 11.54 1.05
N HIS A 200 -9.20 11.30 1.41
CA HIS A 200 -8.84 10.57 2.62
C HIS A 200 -7.48 11.01 3.18
N GLN A 201 -7.24 10.66 4.44
CA GLN A 201 -5.95 10.87 5.11
C GLN A 201 -5.69 9.79 6.17
N ALA A 202 -4.42 9.37 6.29
CA ALA A 202 -3.97 8.37 7.26
C ALA A 202 -3.00 8.96 8.29
N PHE A 203 -3.10 8.52 9.54
CA PHE A 203 -2.26 8.92 10.65
C PHE A 203 -1.73 7.69 11.38
N ALA A 204 -0.42 7.54 11.46
CA ALA A 204 0.18 6.44 12.22
C ALA A 204 -0.07 6.64 13.71
N GLU A 205 -0.68 5.66 14.37
CA GLU A 205 -0.91 5.64 15.82
C GLU A 205 0.12 4.77 16.57
N SER A 206 0.88 3.98 15.84
CA SER A 206 1.95 3.14 16.36
C SER A 206 3.02 2.92 15.29
N LYS A 207 4.03 2.13 15.60
CA LYS A 207 4.91 1.53 14.60
C LYS A 207 4.04 0.72 13.64
N ARG A 208 3.97 1.15 12.36
CA ARG A 208 3.01 0.61 11.40
C ARG A 208 3.65 0.12 10.12
N MET A 209 2.95 -0.81 9.51
CA MET A 209 3.08 -1.16 8.10
C MET A 209 1.68 -1.28 7.49
N SER A 210 1.33 -0.31 6.66
CA SER A 210 0.08 -0.27 5.89
C SER A 210 0.42 -0.45 4.43
N ILE A 211 -0.43 -1.14 3.69
CA ILE A 211 -0.21 -1.46 2.30
C ILE A 211 -1.40 -0.90 1.51
N SER A 212 -1.10 -0.05 0.55
CA SER A 212 -2.04 0.42 -0.44
C SER A 212 -1.90 -0.47 -1.67
N VAL A 213 -3.01 -1.00 -2.16
CA VAL A 213 -3.08 -1.81 -3.38
C VAL A 213 -4.02 -1.08 -4.34
N PRO A 214 -3.51 -0.08 -5.08
CA PRO A 214 -4.29 0.59 -6.10
C PRO A 214 -4.61 -0.38 -7.25
N LEU A 215 -5.84 -0.30 -7.73
CA LEU A 215 -6.34 -1.04 -8.87
C LEU A 215 -6.52 -0.08 -10.04
N ALA A 216 -5.56 -0.06 -10.95
CA ALA A 216 -5.71 0.64 -12.21
C ALA A 216 -6.76 -0.07 -13.08
N GLU A 217 -7.73 0.66 -13.59
CA GLU A 217 -8.75 0.10 -14.49
C GLU A 217 -8.06 -0.55 -15.69
N GLY A 218 -8.40 -1.80 -15.96
CA GLY A 218 -7.91 -2.51 -17.11
C GLY A 218 -8.41 -1.85 -18.39
N LEU A 219 -7.59 -1.84 -19.42
CA LEU A 219 -7.94 -1.38 -20.77
C LEU A 219 -8.95 -2.33 -21.46
N GLY A 220 -9.93 -2.86 -20.73
CA GLY A 220 -10.88 -3.86 -21.23
C GLY A 220 -10.25 -5.23 -21.51
N LEU A 221 -9.06 -5.48 -20.98
CA LEU A 221 -8.44 -6.78 -21.03
C LEU A 221 -9.25 -7.74 -20.14
N LYS A 222 -9.62 -8.89 -20.69
CA LYS A 222 -10.17 -9.99 -19.88
C LYS A 222 -9.16 -10.34 -18.79
N PRO A 223 -9.63 -10.79 -17.61
CA PRO A 223 -8.73 -11.31 -16.57
C PRO A 223 -7.72 -12.25 -17.23
N LEU A 224 -6.44 -12.02 -16.98
CA LEU A 224 -5.41 -12.91 -17.50
C LEU A 224 -5.66 -14.31 -16.94
N ASP A 225 -5.89 -15.27 -17.81
CA ASP A 225 -5.89 -16.67 -17.41
C ASP A 225 -4.49 -17.01 -16.89
N ARG A 226 -4.34 -17.15 -15.58
CA ARG A 226 -3.05 -17.40 -14.93
C ARG A 226 -2.41 -18.72 -15.35
N ASN A 227 -3.19 -19.63 -15.92
CA ASN A 227 -2.66 -20.87 -16.52
C ASN A 227 -1.79 -20.60 -17.75
N TYR A 228 -1.86 -19.38 -18.30
CA TYR A 228 -1.01 -18.97 -19.44
C TYR A 228 0.48 -18.85 -19.09
N TYR A 229 0.82 -18.78 -17.81
CA TYR A 229 2.21 -18.65 -17.33
C TYR A 229 2.71 -19.90 -16.59
N ASP A 230 2.03 -21.04 -16.75
CA ASP A 230 2.55 -22.30 -16.25
C ASP A 230 3.64 -22.79 -17.19
N PHE A 231 4.89 -22.55 -16.82
CA PHE A 231 6.09 -23.01 -17.51
C PHE A 231 6.61 -24.35 -16.96
N SER A 232 5.79 -25.11 -16.17
CA SER A 232 6.15 -26.42 -15.64
C SER A 232 6.09 -27.51 -16.68
#